data_25bea77999407f7229834355dc8c8ada
#
_entry.id   25bea77999407f7229834355dc8c8ada
#
_cell.length_a   1.000
_cell.length_b   1.000
_cell.length_c   1.000
_cell.angle_alpha   90.00
_cell.angle_beta   90.00
_cell.angle_gamma   90.00
#
_symmetry.space_group_name_H-M   'P 1'
#
loop_
_entity.id
_entity.type
_entity.pdbx_description
1 polymer ?
#
loop_
_entity_poly.entity_id
_entity_poly.type
_entity_poly.pdbx_seq_one_letter_code
_entity_poly.pdbx_strand_id
1 'polypeptide(L)'
;MSYTIDGLTITEQLLRLTGHANKPFAERLHPGIPGVLGLRIPDLRALAKRIAKQPDWERYLAEAEAGARSEAEDFMEARILHGLVLGQIPVGALEPYLQHVARWVERINSWSVCDSFTFAGGKRLVAEYGEQLWRFLTSYLEREEEYPLRFGIVVLMQYFVDAEHVAELLERYLTVRHEGYYVRMGLAWAIAECYVRYPEVTEPYLEERRFVPWVHNKALQKIRESLRCFPEEKRRLAALRVPLPKA
;
A
#
# COMPACT_ATOMS: atom_id res chain seq x y z
N MET A 1 -3.85 -29.05 11.07
CA MET A 1 -2.37 -28.99 11.11
C MET A 1 -1.95 -27.67 10.54
N SER A 2 -0.92 -27.01 11.14
CA SER A 2 -0.35 -25.77 10.59
C SER A 2 0.24 -25.99 9.21
N TYR A 3 0.20 -24.94 8.37
CA TYR A 3 0.94 -24.92 7.13
C TYR A 3 2.43 -24.93 7.42
N THR A 4 3.19 -25.72 6.67
CA THR A 4 4.64 -25.80 6.79
C THR A 4 5.30 -25.74 5.41
N ILE A 5 6.46 -25.09 5.34
CA ILE A 5 7.33 -25.11 4.17
C ILE A 5 8.74 -25.50 4.61
N ASP A 6 9.35 -26.47 3.92
CA ASP A 6 10.63 -27.09 4.29
C ASP A 6 10.65 -27.59 5.75
N GLY A 7 9.54 -28.17 6.20
CA GLY A 7 9.40 -28.76 7.54
C GLY A 7 9.23 -27.75 8.68
N LEU A 8 9.07 -26.44 8.38
CA LEU A 8 8.90 -25.38 9.38
C LEU A 8 7.58 -24.66 9.18
N THR A 9 6.95 -24.27 10.28
CA THR A 9 5.81 -23.36 10.29
C THR A 9 6.21 -21.97 9.80
N ILE A 10 5.24 -21.14 9.43
CA ILE A 10 5.51 -19.76 9.00
C ILE A 10 6.16 -18.94 10.13
N THR A 11 5.72 -19.10 11.37
CA THR A 11 6.34 -18.49 12.55
C THR A 11 7.83 -18.84 12.64
N GLU A 12 8.19 -20.12 12.53
CA GLU A 12 9.58 -20.58 12.58
C GLU A 12 10.39 -20.06 11.38
N GLN A 13 9.80 -19.97 10.19
CA GLN A 13 10.46 -19.37 9.01
C GLN A 13 10.76 -17.86 9.26
N LEU A 14 9.79 -17.09 9.79
CA LEU A 14 10.00 -15.68 10.10
C LEU A 14 11.09 -15.49 11.18
N LEU A 15 11.04 -16.28 12.25
CA LEU A 15 12.05 -16.22 13.32
C LEU A 15 13.47 -16.56 12.82
N ARG A 16 13.61 -17.48 11.86
CA ARG A 16 14.92 -17.78 11.24
C ARG A 16 15.49 -16.58 10.46
N LEU A 17 14.64 -15.73 9.90
CA LEU A 17 15.08 -14.55 9.16
C LEU A 17 15.57 -13.40 10.05
N THR A 18 15.39 -13.50 11.38
CA THR A 18 15.79 -12.43 12.30
C THR A 18 17.31 -12.21 12.39
N GLY A 19 18.13 -13.15 11.95
CA GLY A 19 19.59 -13.00 11.93
C GLY A 19 20.11 -11.78 11.14
N HIS A 20 19.29 -11.23 10.23
CA HIS A 20 19.60 -10.02 9.44
C HIS A 20 18.61 -8.87 9.69
N ALA A 21 17.79 -8.98 10.73
CA ALA A 21 16.78 -8.00 11.07
C ALA A 21 17.36 -6.74 11.74
N ASN A 22 16.67 -5.63 11.55
CA ASN A 22 16.94 -4.40 12.30
C ASN A 22 15.68 -3.98 13.06
N LYS A 23 15.35 -4.75 14.10
CA LYS A 23 14.15 -4.54 14.90
C LYS A 23 14.07 -3.13 15.50
N PRO A 24 15.12 -2.57 16.14
CA PRO A 24 15.03 -1.23 16.72
C PRO A 24 14.75 -0.13 15.69
N PHE A 25 15.24 -0.29 14.47
CA PHE A 25 14.94 0.64 13.38
C PHE A 25 13.49 0.50 12.91
N ALA A 26 13.03 -0.74 12.72
CA ALA A 26 11.66 -1.00 12.28
C ALA A 26 10.62 -0.54 13.31
N GLU A 27 10.84 -0.76 14.60
CA GLU A 27 9.94 -0.29 15.67
C GLU A 27 9.81 1.25 15.68
N ARG A 28 10.89 1.98 15.43
CA ARG A 28 10.81 3.46 15.30
C ARG A 28 9.98 3.92 14.10
N LEU A 29 9.94 3.13 13.02
CA LEU A 29 9.13 3.43 11.84
C LEU A 29 7.67 3.04 12.00
N HIS A 30 7.35 2.19 12.98
CA HIS A 30 6.02 1.63 13.22
C HIS A 30 5.60 1.84 14.70
N PRO A 31 5.53 3.09 15.17
CA PRO A 31 5.18 3.36 16.57
C PRO A 31 3.79 2.78 16.90
N GLY A 32 3.70 2.05 17.99
CA GLY A 32 2.46 1.44 18.48
C GLY A 32 2.03 0.15 17.77
N ILE A 33 2.79 -0.33 16.79
CA ILE A 33 2.51 -1.61 16.12
C ILE A 33 3.18 -2.74 16.91
N PRO A 34 2.43 -3.71 17.45
CA PRO A 34 2.99 -4.86 18.14
C PRO A 34 3.61 -5.86 17.16
N GLY A 35 4.44 -6.75 17.67
CA GLY A 35 4.96 -7.89 16.90
C GLY A 35 5.88 -7.53 15.74
N VAL A 36 6.61 -6.41 15.81
CA VAL A 36 7.59 -6.02 14.79
C VAL A 36 8.87 -6.84 14.96
N LEU A 37 9.27 -7.60 13.94
CA LEU A 37 10.52 -8.35 13.90
C LEU A 37 11.66 -7.57 13.24
N GLY A 38 11.36 -6.66 12.33
CA GLY A 38 12.33 -5.84 11.58
C GLY A 38 12.97 -6.59 10.43
N LEU A 39 12.27 -7.54 9.81
CA LEU A 39 12.75 -8.33 8.69
C LEU A 39 12.86 -7.49 7.42
N ARG A 40 13.79 -7.87 6.55
CA ARG A 40 13.98 -7.17 5.27
C ARG A 40 12.94 -7.65 4.25
N ILE A 41 12.36 -6.72 3.53
CA ILE A 41 11.38 -7.02 2.46
C ILE A 41 11.92 -8.00 1.39
N PRO A 42 13.18 -7.94 0.94
CA PRO A 42 13.71 -8.94 0.00
C PRO A 42 13.67 -10.38 0.53
N ASP A 43 13.93 -10.58 1.83
CA ASP A 43 13.89 -11.90 2.44
C ASP A 43 12.44 -12.43 2.52
N LEU A 44 11.50 -11.57 2.89
CA LEU A 44 10.07 -11.89 2.86
C LEU A 44 9.57 -12.20 1.44
N ARG A 45 10.01 -11.46 0.43
CA ARG A 45 9.68 -11.74 -0.98
C ARG A 45 10.21 -13.08 -1.44
N ALA A 46 11.43 -13.45 -1.02
CA ALA A 46 12.00 -14.75 -1.33
C ALA A 46 11.17 -15.90 -0.70
N LEU A 47 10.74 -15.73 0.56
CA LEU A 47 9.86 -16.69 1.23
C LEU A 47 8.48 -16.75 0.54
N ALA A 48 7.87 -15.62 0.23
CA ALA A 48 6.60 -15.55 -0.49
C ALA A 48 6.64 -16.29 -1.83
N LYS A 49 7.73 -16.11 -2.60
CA LYS A 49 7.93 -16.82 -3.87
C LYS A 49 8.03 -18.33 -3.71
N ARG A 50 8.62 -18.79 -2.60
CA ARG A 50 8.69 -20.24 -2.30
C ARG A 50 7.32 -20.80 -1.95
N ILE A 51 6.54 -20.08 -1.12
CA ILE A 51 5.17 -20.46 -0.75
C ILE A 51 4.28 -20.52 -1.99
N ALA A 52 4.25 -19.46 -2.81
CA ALA A 52 3.41 -19.38 -4.01
C ALA A 52 3.71 -20.48 -5.06
N LYS A 53 4.86 -21.13 -4.98
CA LYS A 53 5.24 -22.26 -5.85
C LYS A 53 4.81 -23.63 -5.31
N GLN A 54 4.37 -23.71 -4.05
CA GLN A 54 3.90 -24.97 -3.49
C GLN A 54 2.53 -25.33 -4.08
N PRO A 55 2.26 -26.62 -4.31
CA PRO A 55 0.95 -27.04 -4.84
C PRO A 55 -0.20 -26.79 -3.85
N ASP A 56 0.11 -26.61 -2.58
CA ASP A 56 -0.86 -26.38 -1.49
C ASP A 56 -0.81 -24.95 -0.92
N TRP A 57 -0.40 -23.95 -1.73
CA TRP A 57 -0.38 -22.54 -1.32
C TRP A 57 -1.74 -22.03 -0.80
N GLU A 58 -2.84 -22.60 -1.25
CA GLU A 58 -4.19 -22.28 -0.76
C GLU A 58 -4.34 -22.57 0.74
N ARG A 59 -3.68 -23.62 1.25
CA ARG A 59 -3.65 -23.91 2.69
C ARG A 59 -2.92 -22.83 3.48
N TYR A 60 -1.84 -22.28 2.89
CA TYR A 60 -1.18 -21.12 3.48
C TYR A 60 -2.13 -19.94 3.57
N LEU A 61 -2.86 -19.60 2.49
CA LEU A 61 -3.82 -18.48 2.51
C LEU A 61 -4.90 -18.70 3.56
N ALA A 62 -5.48 -19.89 3.64
CA ALA A 62 -6.50 -20.19 4.64
C ALA A 62 -5.99 -20.00 6.08
N GLU A 63 -4.74 -20.40 6.38
CA GLU A 63 -4.13 -20.17 7.69
C GLU A 63 -3.83 -18.68 7.93
N ALA A 64 -3.27 -17.98 6.93
CA ALA A 64 -2.96 -16.57 7.02
C ALA A 64 -4.22 -15.70 7.21
N GLU A 65 -5.32 -16.04 6.55
CA GLU A 65 -6.62 -15.36 6.69
C GLU A 65 -7.27 -15.62 8.07
N ALA A 66 -7.09 -16.81 8.63
CA ALA A 66 -7.54 -17.12 10.00
C ALA A 66 -6.81 -16.29 11.07
N GLY A 67 -5.60 -15.82 10.77
CA GLY A 67 -4.78 -14.99 11.63
C GLY A 67 -3.90 -15.76 12.62
N ALA A 68 -3.15 -15.01 13.42
CA ALA A 68 -2.28 -15.58 14.42
C ALA A 68 -3.07 -16.33 15.51
N ARG A 69 -2.49 -17.42 16.02
CA ARG A 69 -3.11 -18.26 17.06
C ARG A 69 -2.96 -17.65 18.46
N SER A 70 -1.99 -16.77 18.61
CA SER A 70 -1.72 -16.05 19.86
C SER A 70 -1.08 -14.69 19.54
N GLU A 71 -1.15 -13.76 20.50
CA GLU A 71 -0.47 -12.47 20.39
C GLU A 71 1.05 -12.63 20.18
N ALA A 72 1.66 -13.68 20.75
CA ALA A 72 3.09 -13.95 20.59
C ALA A 72 3.49 -14.35 19.16
N GLU A 73 2.54 -14.78 18.34
CA GLU A 73 2.75 -15.17 16.93
C GLU A 73 2.19 -14.13 15.95
N ASP A 74 1.60 -13.05 16.45
CA ASP A 74 0.97 -12.00 15.64
C ASP A 74 2.00 -10.97 15.16
N PHE A 75 2.85 -11.38 14.22
CA PHE A 75 3.89 -10.53 13.65
C PHE A 75 3.38 -9.64 12.51
N MET A 76 3.83 -8.37 12.51
CA MET A 76 3.59 -7.46 11.37
C MET A 76 4.09 -8.07 10.06
N GLU A 77 5.24 -8.72 10.08
CA GLU A 77 5.85 -9.35 8.91
C GLU A 77 5.06 -10.57 8.39
N ALA A 78 4.25 -11.22 9.22
CA ALA A 78 3.32 -12.25 8.74
C ALA A 78 2.23 -11.64 7.84
N ARG A 79 1.75 -10.43 8.15
CA ARG A 79 0.81 -9.69 7.30
C ARG A 79 1.46 -9.20 6.02
N ILE A 80 2.72 -8.74 6.08
CA ILE A 80 3.50 -8.40 4.89
C ILE A 80 3.67 -9.63 4.00
N LEU A 81 4.07 -10.76 4.58
CA LEU A 81 4.26 -12.02 3.86
C LEU A 81 2.96 -12.46 3.16
N HIS A 82 1.82 -12.33 3.83
CA HIS A 82 0.51 -12.65 3.25
C HIS A 82 0.25 -11.80 1.98
N GLY A 83 0.39 -10.48 2.06
CA GLY A 83 0.25 -9.59 0.89
C GLY A 83 1.24 -9.90 -0.23
N LEU A 84 2.49 -10.25 0.12
CA LEU A 84 3.51 -10.64 -0.85
C LEU A 84 3.20 -11.98 -1.54
N VAL A 85 2.60 -12.95 -0.83
CA VAL A 85 2.16 -14.23 -1.42
C VAL A 85 1.01 -13.98 -2.39
N LEU A 86 0.01 -13.18 -2.00
CA LEU A 86 -1.07 -12.75 -2.90
C LEU A 86 -0.55 -12.12 -4.19
N GLY A 87 0.56 -11.39 -4.12
CA GLY A 87 1.23 -10.80 -5.29
C GLY A 87 1.96 -11.80 -6.19
N GLN A 88 2.04 -13.10 -5.83
CA GLN A 88 2.84 -14.09 -6.53
C GLN A 88 2.11 -15.40 -6.89
N ILE A 89 0.92 -15.65 -6.31
CA ILE A 89 0.12 -16.83 -6.65
C ILE A 89 -0.46 -16.72 -8.06
N PRO A 90 -0.76 -17.84 -8.73
CA PRO A 90 -1.47 -17.80 -10.01
C PRO A 90 -2.89 -17.27 -9.85
N VAL A 91 -3.32 -16.38 -10.75
CA VAL A 91 -4.69 -15.89 -10.82
C VAL A 91 -5.45 -16.77 -11.81
N GLY A 92 -6.23 -17.72 -11.29
CA GLY A 92 -7.09 -18.58 -12.11
C GLY A 92 -8.37 -17.85 -12.54
N ALA A 93 -9.06 -17.22 -11.57
CA ALA A 93 -10.21 -16.36 -11.80
C ALA A 93 -10.09 -15.10 -10.93
N LEU A 94 -10.51 -13.95 -11.49
CA LEU A 94 -10.31 -12.66 -10.82
C LEU A 94 -11.07 -12.55 -9.50
N GLU A 95 -12.38 -12.91 -9.52
CA GLU A 95 -13.25 -12.73 -8.35
C GLU A 95 -12.76 -13.48 -7.09
N PRO A 96 -12.42 -14.78 -7.12
CA PRO A 96 -11.85 -15.47 -5.97
C PRO A 96 -10.52 -14.84 -5.51
N TYR A 97 -9.68 -14.39 -6.45
CA TYR A 97 -8.43 -13.71 -6.13
C TYR A 97 -8.67 -12.39 -5.38
N LEU A 98 -9.62 -11.58 -5.84
CA LEU A 98 -9.97 -10.31 -5.16
C LEU A 98 -10.61 -10.54 -3.79
N GLN A 99 -11.32 -11.65 -3.58
CA GLN A 99 -11.81 -12.02 -2.26
C GLN A 99 -10.67 -12.33 -1.28
N HIS A 100 -9.61 -13.00 -1.72
CA HIS A 100 -8.39 -13.18 -0.91
C HIS A 100 -7.72 -11.83 -0.60
N VAL A 101 -7.60 -10.95 -1.59
CA VAL A 101 -7.06 -9.60 -1.39
C VAL A 101 -7.91 -8.83 -0.38
N ALA A 102 -9.25 -8.85 -0.51
CA ALA A 102 -10.15 -8.16 0.40
C ALA A 102 -10.00 -8.64 1.85
N ARG A 103 -9.94 -9.96 2.08
CA ARG A 103 -9.69 -10.51 3.43
C ARG A 103 -8.34 -10.10 4.01
N TRP A 104 -7.31 -10.01 3.17
CA TRP A 104 -6.02 -9.50 3.62
C TRP A 104 -6.06 -8.00 3.94
N VAL A 105 -6.78 -7.18 3.15
CA VAL A 105 -6.90 -5.74 3.39
C VAL A 105 -7.45 -5.44 4.78
N GLU A 106 -8.42 -6.20 5.27
CA GLU A 106 -8.97 -6.06 6.64
C GLU A 106 -7.94 -6.34 7.75
N ARG A 107 -6.79 -6.89 7.41
CA ARG A 107 -5.71 -7.24 8.34
C ARG A 107 -4.53 -6.28 8.28
N ILE A 108 -4.56 -5.29 7.39
CA ILE A 108 -3.51 -4.27 7.28
C ILE A 108 -3.52 -3.44 8.56
N ASN A 109 -2.39 -3.40 9.25
CA ASN A 109 -2.22 -2.64 10.48
C ASN A 109 -1.08 -1.62 10.43
N SER A 110 -0.40 -1.51 9.31
CA SER A 110 0.70 -0.54 9.12
C SER A 110 0.87 -0.16 7.65
N TRP A 111 1.52 0.98 7.43
CA TRP A 111 1.86 1.44 6.09
C TRP A 111 2.79 0.45 5.36
N SER A 112 3.72 -0.20 6.07
CA SER A 112 4.62 -1.19 5.46
C SER A 112 3.87 -2.43 4.95
N VAL A 113 2.85 -2.88 5.66
CA VAL A 113 1.98 -3.97 5.20
C VAL A 113 1.25 -3.53 3.94
N CYS A 114 0.61 -2.36 3.96
CA CYS A 114 -0.14 -1.80 2.84
C CYS A 114 0.73 -1.62 1.58
N ASP A 115 1.85 -0.90 1.72
CA ASP A 115 2.64 -0.41 0.59
C ASP A 115 3.53 -1.50 -0.04
N SER A 116 3.70 -2.63 0.63
CA SER A 116 4.45 -3.77 0.09
C SER A 116 3.68 -4.59 -0.94
N PHE A 117 2.36 -4.42 -1.01
CA PHE A 117 1.47 -5.16 -1.89
C PHE A 117 1.64 -4.78 -3.37
N THR A 118 1.53 -5.79 -4.22
CA THR A 118 1.35 -5.65 -5.66
C THR A 118 0.41 -6.75 -6.15
N PHE A 119 -0.40 -6.47 -7.17
CA PHE A 119 -1.19 -7.52 -7.78
C PHE A 119 -0.32 -8.62 -8.42
N ALA A 120 -0.78 -9.86 -8.34
CA ALA A 120 -0.18 -10.96 -9.08
C ALA A 120 -0.21 -10.66 -10.59
N GLY A 121 0.94 -10.84 -11.26
CA GLY A 121 1.08 -10.43 -12.66
C GLY A 121 1.20 -8.90 -12.88
N GLY A 122 1.02 -8.09 -11.85
CA GLY A 122 1.24 -6.64 -11.91
C GLY A 122 0.46 -5.96 -13.02
N LYS A 123 1.14 -5.20 -13.88
CA LYS A 123 0.52 -4.48 -15.01
C LYS A 123 -0.21 -5.37 -16.01
N ARG A 124 0.17 -6.66 -16.13
CA ARG A 124 -0.52 -7.59 -17.01
C ARG A 124 -1.95 -7.87 -16.53
N LEU A 125 -2.14 -8.07 -15.22
CA LEU A 125 -3.47 -8.26 -14.64
C LEU A 125 -4.32 -7.00 -14.85
N VAL A 126 -3.72 -5.81 -14.68
CA VAL A 126 -4.44 -4.54 -14.91
C VAL A 126 -4.83 -4.37 -16.38
N ALA A 127 -3.96 -4.75 -17.32
CA ALA A 127 -4.29 -4.69 -18.75
C ALA A 127 -5.43 -5.65 -19.13
N GLU A 128 -5.58 -6.76 -18.41
CA GLU A 128 -6.63 -7.77 -18.67
C GLU A 128 -7.96 -7.43 -17.99
N TYR A 129 -7.89 -6.86 -16.77
CA TYR A 129 -9.08 -6.66 -15.90
C TYR A 129 -9.19 -5.21 -15.37
N GLY A 130 -8.68 -4.23 -16.11
CA GLY A 130 -8.54 -2.84 -15.64
C GLY A 130 -9.80 -2.25 -15.03
N GLU A 131 -10.95 -2.38 -15.73
CA GLU A 131 -12.24 -1.86 -15.25
C GLU A 131 -12.72 -2.52 -13.94
N GLN A 132 -12.56 -3.85 -13.81
CA GLN A 132 -12.94 -4.56 -12.60
C GLN A 132 -12.04 -4.17 -11.43
N LEU A 133 -10.71 -4.05 -11.68
CA LEU A 133 -9.74 -3.62 -10.68
C LEU A 133 -9.94 -2.15 -10.27
N TRP A 134 -10.27 -1.29 -11.23
CA TRP A 134 -10.64 0.10 -10.95
C TRP A 134 -11.84 0.17 -10.01
N ARG A 135 -12.93 -0.53 -10.33
CA ARG A 135 -14.14 -0.59 -9.46
C ARG A 135 -13.83 -1.16 -8.09
N PHE A 136 -13.06 -2.25 -8.03
CA PHE A 136 -12.63 -2.84 -6.76
C PHE A 136 -11.85 -1.87 -5.91
N LEU A 137 -10.87 -1.18 -6.47
CA LEU A 137 -10.01 -0.26 -5.72
C LEU A 137 -10.73 1.04 -5.33
N THR A 138 -11.58 1.59 -6.22
CA THR A 138 -12.33 2.82 -5.92
C THR A 138 -13.35 2.62 -4.81
N SER A 139 -13.90 1.41 -4.62
CA SER A 139 -14.78 1.12 -3.48
C SER A 139 -14.09 1.29 -2.12
N TYR A 140 -12.78 1.15 -2.05
CA TYR A 140 -12.01 1.41 -0.82
C TYR A 140 -11.87 2.90 -0.50
N LEU A 141 -12.09 3.81 -1.45
CA LEU A 141 -12.05 5.25 -1.18
C LEU A 141 -13.26 5.74 -0.37
N GLU A 142 -14.28 4.91 -0.23
CA GLU A 142 -15.47 5.16 0.57
C GLU A 142 -15.41 4.55 1.99
N ARG A 143 -14.30 3.86 2.31
CA ARG A 143 -14.11 3.22 3.62
C ARG A 143 -13.74 4.24 4.69
N GLU A 144 -14.18 3.96 5.92
CA GLU A 144 -13.88 4.79 7.09
C GLU A 144 -12.60 4.36 7.82
N GLU A 145 -12.15 3.12 7.62
CA GLU A 145 -10.96 2.59 8.28
C GLU A 145 -9.68 3.05 7.58
N GLU A 146 -8.71 3.48 8.37
CA GLU A 146 -7.48 4.13 7.89
C GLU A 146 -6.71 3.30 6.87
N TYR A 147 -6.46 2.02 7.14
CA TYR A 147 -5.63 1.19 6.26
C TYR A 147 -6.36 0.64 5.03
N PRO A 148 -7.63 0.19 5.10
CA PRO A 148 -8.41 -0.11 3.90
C PRO A 148 -8.51 1.09 2.95
N LEU A 149 -8.77 2.29 3.48
CA LEU A 149 -8.78 3.52 2.68
C LEU A 149 -7.40 3.84 2.07
N ARG A 150 -6.32 3.71 2.88
CA ARG A 150 -4.95 3.85 2.35
C ARG A 150 -4.64 2.85 1.25
N PHE A 151 -5.08 1.60 1.37
CA PHE A 151 -4.90 0.57 0.35
C PHE A 151 -5.49 1.02 -0.99
N GLY A 152 -6.75 1.49 -1.01
CA GLY A 152 -7.37 2.04 -2.21
C GLY A 152 -6.53 3.15 -2.84
N ILE A 153 -6.12 4.14 -2.03
CA ILE A 153 -5.32 5.28 -2.49
C ILE A 153 -3.98 4.83 -3.11
N VAL A 154 -3.23 3.99 -2.39
CA VAL A 154 -1.86 3.62 -2.79
C VAL A 154 -1.88 2.68 -3.99
N VAL A 155 -2.80 1.73 -4.05
CA VAL A 155 -2.84 0.78 -5.17
C VAL A 155 -3.41 1.44 -6.44
N LEU A 156 -4.38 2.36 -6.33
CA LEU A 156 -4.80 3.22 -7.45
C LEU A 156 -3.62 4.05 -7.96
N MET A 157 -2.85 4.67 -7.08
CA MET A 157 -1.64 5.41 -7.47
C MET A 157 -0.63 4.54 -8.21
N GLN A 158 -0.43 3.30 -7.78
CA GLN A 158 0.54 2.40 -8.40
C GLN A 158 0.17 2.00 -9.83
N TYR A 159 -1.13 1.82 -10.11
CA TYR A 159 -1.59 1.18 -11.33
C TYR A 159 -2.40 2.07 -12.27
N PHE A 160 -3.03 3.13 -11.76
CA PHE A 160 -3.99 3.96 -12.50
C PHE A 160 -3.61 5.45 -12.59
N VAL A 161 -2.38 5.82 -12.27
CA VAL A 161 -1.86 7.14 -12.63
C VAL A 161 -1.38 7.08 -14.09
N ASP A 162 -2.31 7.19 -15.01
CA ASP A 162 -2.13 7.22 -16.47
C ASP A 162 -3.02 8.29 -17.11
N ALA A 163 -2.90 8.48 -18.42
CA ALA A 163 -3.60 9.56 -19.13
C ALA A 163 -5.14 9.40 -19.11
N GLU A 164 -5.63 8.18 -19.04
CA GLU A 164 -7.07 7.87 -19.05
C GLU A 164 -7.71 8.15 -17.69
N HIS A 165 -7.02 7.82 -16.59
CA HIS A 165 -7.61 7.82 -15.25
C HIS A 165 -7.21 9.01 -14.37
N VAL A 166 -6.10 9.70 -14.66
CA VAL A 166 -5.52 10.69 -13.74
C VAL A 166 -6.49 11.81 -13.35
N ALA A 167 -7.31 12.30 -14.27
CA ALA A 167 -8.27 13.37 -13.99
C ALA A 167 -9.39 12.87 -13.03
N GLU A 168 -9.98 11.70 -13.32
CA GLU A 168 -10.99 11.10 -12.45
C GLU A 168 -10.39 10.73 -11.10
N LEU A 169 -9.17 10.23 -11.07
CA LEU A 169 -8.48 9.87 -9.83
C LEU A 169 -8.30 11.08 -8.91
N LEU A 170 -7.92 12.24 -9.45
CA LEU A 170 -7.80 13.49 -8.68
C LEU A 170 -9.15 13.93 -8.12
N GLU A 171 -10.24 13.87 -8.90
CA GLU A 171 -11.59 14.17 -8.41
C GLU A 171 -11.99 13.22 -7.27
N ARG A 172 -11.73 11.93 -7.40
CA ARG A 172 -11.98 10.96 -6.33
C ARG A 172 -11.14 11.24 -5.07
N TYR A 173 -9.87 11.61 -5.21
CA TYR A 173 -9.04 11.99 -4.07
C TYR A 173 -9.54 13.26 -3.36
N LEU A 174 -10.20 14.17 -4.09
CA LEU A 174 -10.86 15.34 -3.49
C LEU A 174 -12.04 14.97 -2.58
N THR A 175 -12.70 13.83 -2.80
CA THR A 175 -13.84 13.41 -1.96
C THR A 175 -13.40 12.77 -0.65
N VAL A 176 -12.18 12.25 -0.58
CA VAL A 176 -11.67 11.57 0.62
C VAL A 176 -11.53 12.57 1.78
N ARG A 177 -12.24 12.29 2.87
CA ARG A 177 -12.20 13.06 4.13
C ARG A 177 -11.84 12.10 5.26
N HIS A 178 -10.61 12.17 5.73
CA HIS A 178 -10.15 11.33 6.83
C HIS A 178 -9.02 12.02 7.59
N GLU A 179 -9.08 11.99 8.92
CA GLU A 179 -8.09 12.67 9.77
C GLU A 179 -6.86 11.81 10.09
N GLY A 180 -6.89 10.51 9.80
CA GLY A 180 -5.79 9.58 10.02
C GLY A 180 -4.52 10.00 9.26
N TYR A 181 -3.41 9.97 9.97
CA TYR A 181 -2.12 10.40 9.44
C TYR A 181 -1.71 9.62 8.18
N TYR A 182 -1.92 8.30 8.19
CA TYR A 182 -1.47 7.43 7.09
C TYR A 182 -2.35 7.55 5.84
N VAL A 183 -3.65 7.88 5.98
CA VAL A 183 -4.51 8.25 4.84
C VAL A 183 -4.03 9.54 4.22
N ARG A 184 -3.89 10.60 5.02
CA ARG A 184 -3.44 11.91 4.53
C ARG A 184 -2.06 11.86 3.87
N MET A 185 -1.14 11.05 4.41
CA MET A 185 0.18 10.81 3.79
C MET A 185 0.07 10.04 2.48
N GLY A 186 -0.82 9.06 2.39
CA GLY A 186 -1.11 8.32 1.15
C GLY A 186 -1.66 9.24 0.07
N LEU A 187 -2.66 10.07 0.39
CA LEU A 187 -3.20 11.08 -0.53
C LEU A 187 -2.13 12.05 -1.02
N ALA A 188 -1.33 12.60 -0.11
CA ALA A 188 -0.27 13.52 -0.49
C ALA A 188 0.77 12.88 -1.42
N TRP A 189 1.08 11.60 -1.20
CA TRP A 189 1.96 10.85 -2.09
C TRP A 189 1.31 10.61 -3.44
N ALA A 190 0.06 10.18 -3.47
CA ALA A 190 -0.67 9.90 -4.71
C ALA A 190 -0.82 11.16 -5.58
N ILE A 191 -1.18 12.30 -4.98
CA ILE A 191 -1.25 13.59 -5.68
C ILE A 191 0.13 13.98 -6.24
N ALA A 192 1.19 13.75 -5.47
CA ALA A 192 2.55 14.03 -5.94
C ALA A 192 2.94 13.15 -7.13
N GLU A 193 2.56 11.86 -7.15
CA GLU A 193 2.79 10.97 -8.31
C GLU A 193 1.94 11.39 -9.52
N CYS A 194 0.69 11.85 -9.31
CA CYS A 194 -0.12 12.42 -10.38
C CYS A 194 0.59 13.64 -11.00
N TYR A 195 1.06 14.57 -10.18
CA TYR A 195 1.77 15.76 -10.65
C TYR A 195 3.06 15.40 -11.42
N VAL A 196 3.88 14.50 -10.88
CA VAL A 196 5.15 14.14 -11.51
C VAL A 196 4.98 13.48 -12.88
N ARG A 197 3.87 12.79 -13.12
CA ARG A 197 3.59 12.11 -14.39
C ARG A 197 2.73 12.94 -15.34
N TYR A 198 1.81 13.73 -14.79
CA TYR A 198 0.81 14.52 -15.53
C TYR A 198 0.68 15.91 -14.89
N PRO A 199 1.74 16.74 -14.95
CA PRO A 199 1.74 18.06 -14.35
C PRO A 199 0.62 18.95 -14.88
N GLU A 200 0.37 18.93 -16.20
CA GLU A 200 -0.65 19.73 -16.89
C GLU A 200 -2.08 19.43 -16.41
N VAL A 201 -2.35 18.20 -15.98
CA VAL A 201 -3.65 17.80 -15.42
C VAL A 201 -3.75 18.14 -13.93
N THR A 202 -2.64 17.95 -13.18
CA THR A 202 -2.64 18.03 -11.72
C THR A 202 -2.45 19.47 -11.21
N GLU A 203 -1.70 20.30 -11.95
CA GLU A 203 -1.34 21.64 -11.53
C GLU A 203 -2.54 22.56 -11.21
N PRO A 204 -3.61 22.59 -12.04
CA PRO A 204 -4.79 23.40 -11.73
C PRO A 204 -5.39 23.10 -10.36
N TYR A 205 -5.39 21.83 -9.94
CA TYR A 205 -5.87 21.42 -8.61
C TYR A 205 -5.04 22.01 -7.46
N LEU A 206 -3.74 22.15 -7.70
CA LEU A 206 -2.82 22.74 -6.71
C LEU A 206 -2.91 24.27 -6.71
N GLU A 207 -3.00 24.92 -7.86
CA GLU A 207 -3.15 26.36 -7.98
C GLU A 207 -4.47 26.85 -7.39
N GLU A 208 -5.57 26.16 -7.63
CA GLU A 208 -6.88 26.41 -7.07
C GLU A 208 -7.02 25.97 -5.59
N ARG A 209 -6.00 25.32 -5.03
CA ARG A 209 -5.96 24.87 -3.63
C ARG A 209 -7.13 23.96 -3.25
N ARG A 210 -7.52 23.05 -4.14
CA ARG A 210 -8.72 22.22 -4.00
C ARG A 210 -8.63 21.18 -2.88
N PHE A 211 -7.42 20.74 -2.52
CA PHE A 211 -7.20 19.76 -1.46
C PHE A 211 -7.20 20.39 -0.07
N VAL A 212 -7.55 19.61 0.95
CA VAL A 212 -7.47 20.07 2.34
C VAL A 212 -6.07 20.58 2.67
N PRO A 213 -5.90 21.66 3.45
CA PRO A 213 -4.63 22.39 3.62
C PRO A 213 -3.42 21.51 3.96
N TRP A 214 -3.60 20.52 4.85
CA TRP A 214 -2.52 19.65 5.26
C TRP A 214 -2.05 18.74 4.10
N VAL A 215 -3.00 18.09 3.39
CA VAL A 215 -2.70 17.21 2.24
C VAL A 215 -2.08 18.03 1.12
N HIS A 216 -2.62 19.21 0.81
CA HIS A 216 -2.09 20.13 -0.18
C HIS A 216 -0.62 20.47 0.09
N ASN A 217 -0.31 20.97 1.28
CA ASN A 217 1.07 21.32 1.63
C ASN A 217 2.02 20.12 1.64
N LYS A 218 1.53 18.96 2.05
CA LYS A 218 2.32 17.73 2.07
C LYS A 218 2.55 17.20 0.65
N ALA A 219 1.58 17.30 -0.26
CA ALA A 219 1.76 16.95 -1.67
C ALA A 219 2.82 17.85 -2.32
N LEU A 220 2.74 19.18 -2.14
CA LEU A 220 3.76 20.12 -2.61
C LEU A 220 5.16 19.78 -2.06
N GLN A 221 5.24 19.38 -0.79
CA GLN A 221 6.50 18.93 -0.19
C GLN A 221 7.04 17.70 -0.92
N LYS A 222 6.21 16.67 -1.13
CA LYS A 222 6.62 15.41 -1.80
C LYS A 222 7.03 15.62 -3.26
N ILE A 223 6.33 16.49 -3.99
CA ILE A 223 6.71 16.87 -5.36
C ILE A 223 8.11 17.49 -5.36
N ARG A 224 8.38 18.42 -4.44
CA ARG A 224 9.67 19.09 -4.32
C ARG A 224 10.82 18.17 -3.88
N GLU A 225 10.52 17.11 -3.15
CA GLU A 225 11.46 16.05 -2.77
C GLU A 225 11.79 15.12 -3.95
N SER A 226 10.94 15.08 -4.97
CA SER A 226 11.15 14.25 -6.16
C SER A 226 12.38 14.69 -6.95
N LEU A 227 13.16 13.71 -7.41
CA LEU A 227 14.29 13.94 -8.33
C LEU A 227 13.83 14.25 -9.76
N ARG A 228 12.54 14.03 -10.08
CA ARG A 228 11.93 14.29 -11.39
C ARG A 228 11.36 15.72 -11.52
N CYS A 229 11.42 16.52 -10.46
CA CYS A 229 10.97 17.92 -10.44
C CYS A 229 12.16 18.86 -10.58
N PHE A 230 12.11 19.79 -11.52
CA PHE A 230 13.20 20.74 -11.77
C PHE A 230 13.29 21.85 -10.71
N PRO A 231 14.47 22.46 -10.50
CA PRO A 231 14.67 23.49 -9.46
C PRO A 231 13.73 24.71 -9.59
N GLU A 232 13.43 25.15 -10.82
CA GLU A 232 12.53 26.28 -11.05
C GLU A 232 11.10 25.96 -10.67
N GLU A 233 10.64 24.78 -11.05
CA GLU A 233 9.34 24.23 -10.69
C GLU A 233 9.21 24.09 -9.17
N LYS A 234 10.27 23.60 -8.48
CA LYS A 234 10.30 23.53 -7.00
C LYS A 234 10.10 24.88 -6.34
N ARG A 235 10.66 25.96 -6.92
CA ARG A 235 10.46 27.34 -6.40
C ARG A 235 9.05 27.83 -6.63
N ARG A 236 8.47 27.60 -7.82
CA ARG A 236 7.10 27.97 -8.15
C ARG A 236 6.10 27.25 -7.22
N LEU A 237 6.22 25.96 -7.06
CA LEU A 237 5.35 25.15 -6.20
C LEU A 237 5.45 25.56 -4.72
N ALA A 238 6.61 26.06 -4.26
CA ALA A 238 6.74 26.52 -2.89
C ALA A 238 5.81 27.71 -2.56
N ALA A 239 5.49 28.56 -3.56
CA ALA A 239 4.61 29.69 -3.42
C ALA A 239 3.11 29.31 -3.31
N LEU A 240 2.75 28.07 -3.70
CA LEU A 240 1.37 27.59 -3.61
C LEU A 240 0.96 27.10 -2.22
N ARG A 241 1.88 27.07 -1.25
CA ARG A 241 1.56 26.66 0.13
C ARG A 241 0.47 27.51 0.75
N VAL A 242 -0.37 26.88 1.56
CA VAL A 242 -1.46 27.53 2.29
C VAL A 242 -1.21 27.53 3.80
N PRO A 243 -1.70 28.50 4.56
CA PRO A 243 -1.66 28.47 6.01
C PRO A 243 -2.39 27.22 6.53
N LEU A 244 -1.83 26.58 7.54
CA LEU A 244 -2.54 25.52 8.26
C LEU A 244 -3.41 26.16 9.35
N PRO A 245 -4.60 25.60 9.64
CA PRO A 245 -5.38 26.00 10.80
C PRO A 245 -4.49 25.93 12.05
N LYS A 246 -4.62 26.92 12.92
CA LYS A 246 -3.99 26.84 14.24
C LYS A 246 -4.67 25.70 15.00
N ALA A 247 -3.86 24.78 15.53
CA ALA A 247 -4.32 23.71 16.40
C ALA A 247 -4.94 24.29 17.69
#